data_636f636a21d60d62d36ae15ac37e6c64
#
_entry.id   636f636a21d60d62d36ae15ac37e6c64
#
_cell.length_a   1.000
_cell.length_b   1.000
_cell.length_c   1.000
_cell.angle_alpha   90.00
_cell.angle_beta   90.00
_cell.angle_gamma   90.00
#
_symmetry.space_group_name_H-M   'P 1'
#
loop_
_entity.id
_entity.type
_entity.pdbx_description
1 polymer ?
#
loop_
_entity_poly.entity_id
_entity_poly.type
_entity_poly.pdbx_seq_one_letter_code
_entity_poly.pdbx_strand_id
1 'polypeptide(L)'
;ICKTVDGKYYVKYNKNLFILQNSVRGKYFTIESEKDGEKAGRTLANFHKAADCFIPAPGSRAKVDWGKWQDKAKIQSMRLKKFKDIAQEKPYKSKFDRLFLNNADELCSKMESAYMLLQDSCYLKKVYQSMQTNQLCHKNFKKHSLLVMDDGEIFVSGAENCGYDIRETDIVSLLESCLSKKNKKYASYVIKGYKEVLPLDKNSINIVKALLLQPSKYYKVVNRYSIYSVAIAMP
;
A
#
# COMPACT_ATOMS: atom_id res chain seq x y z
N ILE A 1 -20.16 -4.88 -13.21
CA ILE A 1 -19.53 -5.80 -14.19
C ILE A 1 -20.64 -6.35 -15.08
N CYS A 2 -20.45 -6.29 -16.41
CA CYS A 2 -21.38 -6.85 -17.38
C CYS A 2 -21.19 -8.37 -17.46
N LYS A 3 -22.30 -9.07 -17.65
CA LYS A 3 -22.25 -10.52 -17.93
C LYS A 3 -22.01 -10.78 -19.41
N THR A 4 -21.33 -11.86 -19.72
CA THR A 4 -21.27 -12.43 -21.06
C THR A 4 -22.63 -13.00 -21.49
N VAL A 5 -22.79 -13.36 -22.74
CA VAL A 5 -24.00 -14.01 -23.25
C VAL A 5 -24.31 -15.32 -22.47
N ASP A 6 -23.27 -16.04 -22.06
CA ASP A 6 -23.37 -17.29 -21.24
C ASP A 6 -23.50 -16.98 -19.73
N GLY A 7 -23.74 -15.74 -19.33
CA GLY A 7 -23.98 -15.35 -17.93
C GLY A 7 -22.72 -15.27 -17.05
N LYS A 8 -21.52 -15.41 -17.59
CA LYS A 8 -20.26 -15.29 -16.87
C LYS A 8 -19.84 -13.84 -16.69
N TYR A 9 -19.09 -13.54 -15.62
CA TYR A 9 -18.57 -12.20 -15.35
C TYR A 9 -17.18 -11.92 -15.96
N TYR A 10 -16.63 -12.89 -16.73
CA TYR A 10 -15.33 -12.76 -17.38
C TYR A 10 -15.24 -13.59 -18.65
N VAL A 11 -14.31 -13.21 -19.50
CA VAL A 11 -13.90 -13.98 -20.69
C VAL A 11 -12.42 -14.36 -20.52
N LYS A 12 -12.08 -15.59 -20.86
CA LYS A 12 -10.68 -16.04 -20.91
C LYS A 12 -10.21 -16.05 -22.36
N TYR A 13 -9.16 -15.28 -22.65
CA TYR A 13 -8.54 -15.23 -23.96
C TYR A 13 -7.02 -15.18 -23.83
N ASN A 14 -6.29 -16.02 -24.54
CA ASN A 14 -4.82 -16.11 -24.52
C ASN A 14 -4.23 -16.14 -23.08
N LYS A 15 -4.77 -17.00 -22.22
CA LYS A 15 -4.40 -17.15 -20.79
C LYS A 15 -4.71 -15.93 -19.89
N ASN A 16 -5.26 -14.85 -20.45
CA ASN A 16 -5.68 -13.68 -19.70
C ASN A 16 -7.18 -13.74 -19.40
N LEU A 17 -7.56 -13.11 -18.28
CA LEU A 17 -8.97 -12.91 -17.90
C LEU A 17 -9.35 -11.46 -18.22
N PHE A 18 -10.45 -11.29 -18.93
CA PHE A 18 -11.01 -9.99 -19.26
C PHE A 18 -12.37 -9.83 -18.60
N ILE A 19 -12.60 -8.69 -18.03
CA ILE A 19 -13.92 -8.28 -17.50
C ILE A 19 -14.38 -7.03 -18.24
N LEU A 20 -15.68 -6.93 -18.47
CA LEU A 20 -16.30 -5.73 -18.99
C LEU A 20 -17.07 -5.06 -17.86
N GLN A 21 -16.86 -3.78 -17.68
CA GLN A 21 -17.59 -2.99 -16.68
C GLN A 21 -18.10 -1.69 -17.31
N ASN A 22 -19.22 -1.19 -16.79
CA ASN A 22 -19.73 0.11 -17.21
C ASN A 22 -18.68 1.19 -16.91
N SER A 23 -18.49 2.08 -17.88
CA SER A 23 -17.67 3.27 -17.65
C SER A 23 -18.40 4.21 -16.71
N VAL A 24 -17.71 4.62 -15.65
CA VAL A 24 -18.21 5.65 -14.75
C VAL A 24 -17.64 6.99 -15.21
N ARG A 25 -18.55 7.94 -15.48
CA ARG A 25 -18.16 9.32 -15.79
C ARG A 25 -17.84 10.04 -14.47
N GLY A 26 -16.70 10.73 -14.43
CA GLY A 26 -16.28 11.46 -13.25
C GLY A 26 -14.89 12.06 -13.43
N LYS A 27 -14.52 12.98 -12.56
CA LYS A 27 -13.18 13.56 -12.50
C LYS A 27 -12.38 12.88 -11.39
N TYR A 28 -11.08 12.69 -11.60
CA TYR A 28 -10.22 12.19 -10.52
C TYR A 28 -10.29 13.12 -9.32
N PHE A 29 -10.50 12.51 -8.16
CA PHE A 29 -10.53 13.25 -6.90
C PHE A 29 -9.12 13.75 -6.55
N THR A 30 -9.03 15.03 -6.19
CA THR A 30 -7.79 15.64 -5.70
C THR A 30 -8.00 16.18 -4.29
N ILE A 31 -6.97 16.09 -3.45
CA ILE A 31 -7.00 16.64 -2.10
C ILE A 31 -6.33 18.00 -2.14
N GLU A 32 -7.13 19.07 -2.17
CA GLU A 32 -6.68 20.47 -2.26
C GLU A 32 -7.09 21.30 -1.04
N SER A 33 -7.94 20.73 -0.18
CA SER A 33 -8.42 21.35 1.04
C SER A 33 -8.49 20.36 2.20
N GLU A 34 -8.71 20.89 3.40
CA GLU A 34 -8.96 20.11 4.62
C GLU A 34 -10.21 19.23 4.46
N LYS A 35 -11.28 19.81 3.89
CA LYS A 35 -12.53 19.10 3.61
C LYS A 35 -12.33 17.93 2.65
N ASP A 36 -11.48 18.08 1.64
CA ASP A 36 -11.15 16.98 0.73
C ASP A 36 -10.39 15.88 1.46
N GLY A 37 -9.44 16.25 2.33
CA GLY A 37 -8.75 15.28 3.18
C GLY A 37 -9.73 14.48 4.02
N GLU A 38 -10.63 15.16 4.74
CA GLU A 38 -11.67 14.49 5.55
C GLU A 38 -12.60 13.62 4.70
N LYS A 39 -13.02 14.13 3.54
CA LYS A 39 -13.86 13.37 2.60
C LYS A 39 -13.17 12.10 2.12
N ALA A 40 -11.90 12.17 1.72
CA ALA A 40 -11.12 11.00 1.31
C ALA A 40 -10.99 9.97 2.45
N GLY A 41 -10.74 10.44 3.67
CA GLY A 41 -10.67 9.58 4.85
C GLY A 41 -11.98 8.87 5.14
N ARG A 42 -13.10 9.60 5.13
CA ARG A 42 -14.45 9.03 5.31
C ARG A 42 -14.78 8.00 4.20
N THR A 43 -14.44 8.31 2.97
CA THR A 43 -14.68 7.38 1.84
C THR A 43 -13.93 6.07 2.03
N LEU A 44 -12.65 6.12 2.45
CA LEU A 44 -11.89 4.91 2.75
C LEU A 44 -12.49 4.13 3.92
N ALA A 45 -12.88 4.81 4.98
CA ALA A 45 -13.47 4.17 6.14
C ALA A 45 -14.82 3.51 5.83
N ASN A 46 -15.66 4.16 5.01
CA ASN A 46 -16.91 3.58 4.52
C ASN A 46 -16.66 2.36 3.63
N PHE A 47 -15.64 2.39 2.77
CA PHE A 47 -15.23 1.21 2.01
C PHE A 47 -14.86 0.05 2.95
N HIS A 48 -14.01 0.29 3.95
CA HIS A 48 -13.63 -0.75 4.90
C HIS A 48 -14.83 -1.30 5.69
N LYS A 49 -15.76 -0.43 6.10
CA LYS A 49 -16.98 -0.83 6.80
C LYS A 49 -17.88 -1.70 5.93
N ALA A 50 -18.02 -1.35 4.65
CA ALA A 50 -18.82 -2.12 3.69
C ALA A 50 -18.13 -3.44 3.28
N ALA A 51 -16.80 -3.50 3.35
CA ALA A 51 -16.00 -4.66 2.97
C ALA A 51 -15.70 -5.62 4.15
N ASP A 52 -16.19 -5.31 5.35
CA ASP A 52 -16.10 -6.20 6.50
C ASP A 52 -16.90 -7.48 6.28
N CYS A 53 -16.41 -8.59 6.83
CA CYS A 53 -17.02 -9.91 6.69
C CYS A 53 -17.16 -10.38 5.23
N PHE A 54 -16.32 -9.88 4.33
CA PHE A 54 -16.37 -10.30 2.92
C PHE A 54 -15.96 -11.78 2.78
N ILE A 55 -16.82 -12.58 2.17
CA ILE A 55 -16.55 -13.97 1.85
C ILE A 55 -16.55 -14.11 0.32
N PRO A 56 -15.43 -14.52 -0.29
CA PRO A 56 -15.35 -14.70 -1.73
C PRO A 56 -16.21 -15.90 -2.17
N ALA A 57 -16.70 -15.86 -3.40
CA ALA A 57 -17.44 -16.99 -3.97
C ALA A 57 -16.58 -18.27 -3.96
N PRO A 58 -17.21 -19.46 -3.82
CA PRO A 58 -16.50 -20.74 -3.88
C PRO A 58 -15.61 -20.86 -5.14
N GLY A 59 -14.39 -21.33 -4.96
CA GLY A 59 -13.40 -21.44 -6.04
C GLY A 59 -12.61 -20.17 -6.36
N SER A 60 -12.96 -19.03 -5.76
CA SER A 60 -12.20 -17.79 -5.87
C SER A 60 -10.87 -17.89 -5.11
N ARG A 61 -9.82 -17.28 -5.66
CA ARG A 61 -8.50 -17.17 -5.00
C ARG A 61 -8.27 -15.73 -4.60
N ALA A 62 -8.76 -15.35 -3.42
CA ALA A 62 -8.48 -14.03 -2.88
C ALA A 62 -6.99 -13.91 -2.52
N LYS A 63 -6.41 -12.75 -2.82
CA LYS A 63 -5.05 -12.43 -2.40
C LYS A 63 -5.02 -12.25 -0.89
N VAL A 64 -4.07 -12.92 -0.21
CA VAL A 64 -3.91 -12.85 1.25
C VAL A 64 -2.52 -12.30 1.56
N ASP A 65 -2.47 -11.17 2.28
CA ASP A 65 -1.24 -10.50 2.70
C ASP A 65 -1.13 -10.36 4.22
N TRP A 66 -2.01 -10.97 4.98
CA TRP A 66 -1.95 -10.99 6.45
C TRP A 66 -0.60 -11.51 6.96
N GLY A 67 -0.05 -10.82 7.95
CA GLY A 67 1.20 -11.21 8.62
C GLY A 67 2.48 -10.85 7.87
N LYS A 68 2.42 -10.48 6.60
CA LYS A 68 3.61 -10.33 5.74
C LYS A 68 4.45 -9.07 5.98
N TRP A 69 3.90 -8.04 6.65
CA TRP A 69 4.57 -6.74 6.71
C TRP A 69 5.75 -6.71 7.65
N GLN A 70 5.67 -7.42 8.76
CA GLN A 70 6.77 -7.51 9.73
C GLN A 70 7.97 -8.26 9.14
N ASP A 71 7.73 -9.43 8.56
CA ASP A 71 8.80 -10.21 7.89
C ASP A 71 9.39 -9.45 6.71
N LYS A 72 8.55 -8.79 5.91
CA LYS A 72 9.00 -7.96 4.81
C LYS A 72 9.89 -6.83 5.28
N ALA A 73 9.54 -6.12 6.35
CA ALA A 73 10.35 -5.05 6.92
C ALA A 73 11.71 -5.59 7.41
N LYS A 74 11.70 -6.72 8.12
CA LYS A 74 12.91 -7.41 8.59
C LYS A 74 13.83 -7.78 7.43
N ILE A 75 13.30 -8.49 6.44
CA ILE A 75 14.08 -8.94 5.27
C ILE A 75 14.64 -7.74 4.49
N GLN A 76 13.86 -6.68 4.31
CA GLN A 76 14.31 -5.49 3.61
C GLN A 76 15.41 -4.75 4.38
N SER A 77 15.30 -4.67 5.72
CA SER A 77 16.33 -4.09 6.58
C SER A 77 17.65 -4.86 6.43
N MET A 78 17.62 -6.19 6.57
CA MET A 78 18.79 -7.03 6.40
C MET A 78 19.44 -6.89 5.02
N ARG A 79 18.62 -6.84 3.95
CA ARG A 79 19.11 -6.68 2.58
C ARG A 79 19.77 -5.32 2.35
N LEU A 80 19.17 -4.24 2.86
CA LEU A 80 19.80 -2.90 2.73
C LEU A 80 21.15 -2.83 3.41
N LYS A 81 21.30 -3.41 4.62
CA LYS A 81 22.58 -3.51 5.31
C LYS A 81 23.59 -4.29 4.45
N LYS A 82 23.21 -5.47 3.97
CA LYS A 82 24.07 -6.28 3.09
C LYS A 82 24.48 -5.53 1.81
N PHE A 83 23.56 -4.78 1.18
CA PHE A 83 23.89 -3.99 -0.02
C PHE A 83 24.87 -2.86 0.29
N LYS A 84 24.76 -2.24 1.48
CA LYS A 84 25.70 -1.24 1.94
C LYS A 84 27.10 -1.86 2.05
N ASP A 85 27.25 -3.00 2.73
CA ASP A 85 28.52 -3.70 2.91
C ASP A 85 29.14 -4.04 1.55
N ILE A 86 28.39 -4.68 0.66
CA ILE A 86 28.82 -5.01 -0.70
C ILE A 86 29.29 -3.75 -1.47
N ALA A 87 28.55 -2.65 -1.39
CA ALA A 87 28.91 -1.42 -2.08
C ALA A 87 30.18 -0.77 -1.49
N GLN A 88 30.40 -0.91 -0.19
CA GLN A 88 31.62 -0.41 0.49
C GLN A 88 32.88 -1.20 0.09
N GLU A 89 32.75 -2.53 -0.06
CA GLU A 89 33.87 -3.43 -0.38
C GLU A 89 34.30 -3.38 -1.85
N LYS A 90 33.46 -2.85 -2.76
CA LYS A 90 33.82 -2.75 -4.18
C LYS A 90 35.10 -1.90 -4.37
N PRO A 91 36.11 -2.42 -5.07
CA PRO A 91 37.31 -1.64 -5.38
C PRO A 91 37.01 -0.44 -6.27
N TYR A 92 36.10 -0.60 -7.22
CA TYR A 92 35.59 0.46 -8.11
C TYR A 92 34.12 0.70 -7.87
N LYS A 93 33.78 1.88 -7.34
CA LYS A 93 32.40 2.28 -7.06
C LYS A 93 31.79 2.99 -8.26
N SER A 94 30.69 2.47 -8.77
CA SER A 94 29.89 3.14 -9.80
C SER A 94 29.30 4.46 -9.28
N LYS A 95 28.76 5.26 -10.17
CA LYS A 95 28.00 6.47 -9.78
C LYS A 95 26.82 6.13 -8.87
N PHE A 96 26.16 5.00 -9.12
CA PHE A 96 25.07 4.53 -8.27
C PHE A 96 25.55 4.09 -6.88
N ASP A 97 26.65 3.33 -6.79
CA ASP A 97 27.19 2.89 -5.50
C ASP A 97 27.51 4.10 -4.62
N ARG A 98 28.16 5.14 -5.18
CA ARG A 98 28.44 6.38 -4.45
C ARG A 98 27.19 7.09 -3.96
N LEU A 99 26.19 7.24 -4.83
CA LEU A 99 24.91 7.87 -4.48
C LEU A 99 24.16 7.07 -3.41
N PHE A 100 24.17 5.74 -3.51
CA PHE A 100 23.56 4.86 -2.52
C PHE A 100 24.27 4.99 -1.16
N LEU A 101 25.60 4.87 -1.13
CA LEU A 101 26.40 4.96 0.11
C LEU A 101 26.20 6.29 0.84
N ASN A 102 26.07 7.39 0.12
CA ASN A 102 25.79 8.70 0.72
C ASN A 102 24.44 8.76 1.48
N ASN A 103 23.51 7.85 1.18
CA ASN A 103 22.17 7.81 1.80
C ASN A 103 21.94 6.50 2.59
N ALA A 104 22.87 5.56 2.56
CA ALA A 104 22.65 4.19 3.04
C ALA A 104 22.34 4.14 4.54
N ASP A 105 23.05 4.94 5.36
CA ASP A 105 22.86 4.98 6.80
C ASP A 105 21.46 5.47 7.18
N GLU A 106 21.00 6.54 6.55
CA GLU A 106 19.64 7.06 6.76
C GLU A 106 18.58 6.03 6.33
N LEU A 107 18.78 5.38 5.17
CA LEU A 107 17.86 4.37 4.66
C LEU A 107 17.80 3.13 5.56
N CYS A 108 18.94 2.65 6.04
CA CYS A 108 19.04 1.52 6.96
C CYS A 108 18.37 1.87 8.30
N SER A 109 18.65 3.03 8.87
CA SER A 109 18.08 3.50 10.14
C SER A 109 16.55 3.63 10.04
N LYS A 110 16.03 4.22 8.95
CA LYS A 110 14.58 4.32 8.72
C LYS A 110 13.91 2.95 8.62
N MET A 111 14.54 2.01 7.91
CA MET A 111 13.98 0.66 7.76
C MET A 111 13.99 -0.10 9.08
N GLU A 112 15.05 0.04 9.87
CA GLU A 112 15.16 -0.58 11.18
C GLU A 112 14.14 0.00 12.16
N SER A 113 14.00 1.33 12.22
CA SER A 113 12.98 2.01 13.01
C SER A 113 11.56 1.58 12.62
N ALA A 114 11.29 1.40 11.33
CA ALA A 114 10.02 0.90 10.84
C ALA A 114 9.74 -0.53 11.32
N TYR A 115 10.76 -1.40 11.28
CA TYR A 115 10.65 -2.78 11.77
C TYR A 115 10.38 -2.83 13.28
N MET A 116 11.15 -2.07 14.07
CA MET A 116 10.97 -2.01 15.53
C MET A 116 9.58 -1.47 15.89
N LEU A 117 9.14 -0.41 15.24
CA LEU A 117 7.82 0.16 15.48
C LEU A 117 6.68 -0.81 15.11
N LEU A 118 6.84 -1.66 14.09
CA LEU A 118 5.89 -2.73 13.78
C LEU A 118 5.86 -3.78 14.89
N GLN A 119 7.00 -4.17 15.47
CA GLN A 119 7.06 -5.11 16.59
C GLN A 119 6.32 -4.57 17.82
N ASP A 120 6.55 -3.29 18.15
CA ASP A 120 5.98 -2.65 19.35
C ASP A 120 4.49 -2.29 19.20
N SER A 121 3.97 -2.28 17.97
CA SER A 121 2.60 -1.83 17.66
C SER A 121 1.52 -2.88 17.79
N CYS A 122 1.81 -4.05 18.36
CA CYS A 122 0.88 -5.17 18.40
C CYS A 122 0.36 -5.57 17.01
N TYR A 123 1.19 -5.46 15.96
CA TYR A 123 0.83 -5.74 14.57
C TYR A 123 0.14 -7.10 14.40
N LEU A 124 0.69 -8.18 14.99
CA LEU A 124 0.10 -9.52 14.86
C LEU A 124 -1.29 -9.62 15.50
N LYS A 125 -1.55 -8.87 16.58
CA LYS A 125 -2.91 -8.78 17.15
C LYS A 125 -3.89 -8.13 16.16
N LYS A 126 -3.46 -7.07 15.45
CA LYS A 126 -4.28 -6.45 14.40
C LYS A 126 -4.52 -7.39 13.22
N VAL A 127 -3.50 -8.15 12.82
CA VAL A 127 -3.64 -9.20 11.80
C VAL A 127 -4.69 -10.23 12.23
N TYR A 128 -4.61 -10.74 13.45
CA TYR A 128 -5.57 -11.72 13.96
C TYR A 128 -7.01 -11.17 13.98
N GLN A 129 -7.19 -9.93 14.42
CA GLN A 129 -8.50 -9.25 14.38
C GLN A 129 -9.02 -9.13 12.95
N SER A 130 -8.17 -8.73 12.00
CA SER A 130 -8.51 -8.62 10.58
C SER A 130 -8.89 -9.97 9.96
N MET A 131 -8.23 -11.07 10.40
CA MET A 131 -8.58 -12.43 9.97
C MET A 131 -9.96 -12.87 10.50
N GLN A 132 -10.27 -12.56 11.76
CA GLN A 132 -11.55 -12.90 12.35
C GLN A 132 -12.75 -12.21 11.67
N THR A 133 -12.54 -11.00 11.16
CA THR A 133 -13.58 -10.23 10.46
C THR A 133 -13.51 -10.38 8.94
N ASN A 134 -12.67 -11.26 8.40
CA ASN A 134 -12.46 -11.38 6.95
C ASN A 134 -12.29 -10.02 6.28
N GLN A 135 -11.48 -9.15 6.87
CA GLN A 135 -11.32 -7.77 6.43
C GLN A 135 -10.71 -7.68 5.04
N LEU A 136 -11.47 -7.20 4.09
CA LEU A 136 -11.01 -6.94 2.74
C LEU A 136 -10.46 -5.51 2.64
N CYS A 137 -9.27 -5.38 2.07
CA CYS A 137 -8.62 -4.12 1.75
C CYS A 137 -8.63 -3.88 0.25
N HIS A 138 -8.65 -2.61 -0.15
CA HIS A 138 -8.61 -2.20 -1.55
C HIS A 138 -7.24 -2.45 -2.21
N LYS A 139 -6.17 -2.39 -1.43
CA LYS A 139 -4.77 -2.65 -1.83
C LYS A 139 -4.16 -1.63 -2.81
N ASN A 140 -4.94 -0.72 -3.35
CA ASN A 140 -4.50 0.36 -4.23
C ASN A 140 -5.35 1.62 -4.08
N PHE A 141 -5.75 1.95 -2.83
CA PHE A 141 -6.58 3.11 -2.55
C PHE A 141 -5.75 4.40 -2.67
N LYS A 142 -5.87 5.07 -3.81
CA LYS A 142 -5.12 6.28 -4.18
C LYS A 142 -6.03 7.25 -4.92
N LYS A 143 -5.55 8.48 -5.16
CA LYS A 143 -6.30 9.48 -5.93
C LYS A 143 -6.87 8.96 -7.27
N HIS A 144 -6.19 8.02 -7.93
CA HIS A 144 -6.64 7.46 -9.21
C HIS A 144 -7.79 6.45 -9.08
N SER A 145 -8.02 5.92 -7.88
CA SER A 145 -9.16 5.04 -7.63
C SER A 145 -10.40 5.79 -7.12
N LEU A 146 -10.31 7.11 -6.97
CA LEU A 146 -11.40 7.97 -6.50
C LEU A 146 -11.88 8.88 -7.63
N LEU A 147 -13.14 8.75 -8.01
CA LEU A 147 -13.79 9.57 -9.02
C LEU A 147 -14.91 10.39 -8.38
N VAL A 148 -14.89 11.70 -8.57
CA VAL A 148 -16.02 12.57 -8.22
C VAL A 148 -17.03 12.50 -9.34
N MET A 149 -18.23 12.07 -9.02
CA MET A 149 -19.35 12.00 -9.93
C MET A 149 -20.07 13.35 -10.06
N ASP A 150 -20.97 13.47 -11.02
CA ASP A 150 -21.68 14.75 -11.30
C ASP A 150 -22.55 15.21 -10.11
N ASP A 151 -23.03 14.27 -9.28
CA ASP A 151 -23.75 14.54 -8.03
C ASP A 151 -22.84 14.92 -6.85
N GLY A 152 -21.53 14.95 -7.08
CA GLY A 152 -20.52 15.24 -6.07
C GLY A 152 -20.10 14.06 -5.19
N GLU A 153 -20.71 12.88 -5.36
CA GLU A 153 -20.32 11.68 -4.63
C GLU A 153 -18.99 11.09 -5.14
N ILE A 154 -18.32 10.33 -4.28
CA ILE A 154 -17.06 9.66 -4.65
C ILE A 154 -17.32 8.20 -4.98
N PHE A 155 -17.08 7.86 -6.24
CA PHE A 155 -17.02 6.47 -6.68
C PHE A 155 -15.62 5.89 -6.46
N VAL A 156 -15.55 4.70 -5.87
CA VAL A 156 -14.28 3.97 -5.66
C VAL A 156 -14.12 2.91 -6.75
N SER A 157 -13.09 3.04 -7.56
CA SER A 157 -12.74 2.12 -8.64
C SER A 157 -11.53 1.25 -8.27
N GLY A 158 -11.27 0.17 -8.98
CA GLY A 158 -10.07 -0.66 -8.80
C GLY A 158 -10.27 -1.85 -7.86
N ALA A 159 -11.50 -2.34 -7.75
CA ALA A 159 -11.85 -3.50 -6.91
C ALA A 159 -11.09 -4.80 -7.28
N GLU A 160 -10.55 -4.89 -8.49
CA GLU A 160 -9.71 -6.00 -8.94
C GLU A 160 -8.39 -6.15 -8.15
N ASN A 161 -8.00 -5.12 -7.42
CA ASN A 161 -6.81 -5.14 -6.56
C ASN A 161 -7.11 -5.63 -5.14
N CYS A 162 -8.39 -5.75 -4.76
CA CYS A 162 -8.79 -6.10 -3.41
C CYS A 162 -8.17 -7.42 -2.93
N GLY A 163 -7.90 -7.48 -1.64
CA GLY A 163 -7.33 -8.66 -1.00
C GLY A 163 -7.35 -8.52 0.52
N TYR A 164 -7.13 -9.62 1.20
CA TYR A 164 -7.12 -9.65 2.66
C TYR A 164 -5.82 -9.08 3.23
N ASP A 165 -5.95 -8.09 4.09
CA ASP A 165 -4.85 -7.46 4.84
C ASP A 165 -5.43 -6.65 6.01
N ILE A 166 -4.58 -6.00 6.77
CA ILE A 166 -4.98 -4.99 7.75
C ILE A 166 -5.31 -3.66 7.04
N ARG A 167 -6.35 -2.98 7.47
CA ARG A 167 -6.87 -1.73 6.88
C ARG A 167 -5.87 -0.57 6.91
N GLU A 168 -4.90 -0.60 7.80
CA GLU A 168 -3.83 0.38 7.91
C GLU A 168 -3.00 0.48 6.62
N THR A 169 -2.93 -0.59 5.82
CA THR A 169 -2.21 -0.59 4.53
C THR A 169 -2.87 0.32 3.48
N ASP A 170 -4.19 0.39 3.46
CA ASP A 170 -4.92 1.30 2.57
C ASP A 170 -4.85 2.74 3.06
N ILE A 171 -4.85 2.97 4.38
CA ILE A 171 -4.61 4.30 4.95
C ILE A 171 -3.24 4.82 4.50
N VAL A 172 -2.20 3.99 4.58
CA VAL A 172 -0.86 4.32 4.09
C VAL A 172 -0.87 4.64 2.60
N SER A 173 -1.56 3.84 1.79
CA SER A 173 -1.67 4.04 0.35
C SER A 173 -2.31 5.41 0.01
N LEU A 174 -3.36 5.77 0.73
CA LEU A 174 -4.03 7.07 0.59
C LEU A 174 -3.12 8.22 1.04
N LEU A 175 -2.48 8.10 2.22
CA LEU A 175 -1.56 9.10 2.74
C LEU A 175 -0.35 9.31 1.82
N GLU A 176 0.23 8.24 1.26
CA GLU A 176 1.32 8.35 0.28
C GLU A 176 0.89 9.12 -0.99
N SER A 177 -0.37 8.98 -1.40
CA SER A 177 -0.91 9.75 -2.53
C SER A 177 -1.11 11.24 -2.21
N CYS A 178 -1.35 11.58 -0.93
CA CYS A 178 -1.46 12.95 -0.43
C CYS A 178 -0.10 13.58 -0.10
N LEU A 179 0.94 12.79 0.13
CA LEU A 179 2.28 13.24 0.52
C LEU A 179 3.09 13.86 -0.65
N SER A 180 2.46 14.25 -1.75
CA SER A 180 3.08 15.15 -2.72
C SER A 180 3.46 16.46 -2.02
N LYS A 181 4.53 17.13 -2.48
CA LYS A 181 5.09 18.33 -1.80
C LYS A 181 4.04 19.39 -1.43
N LYS A 182 2.97 19.53 -2.24
CA LYS A 182 1.93 20.54 -2.05
C LYS A 182 0.86 20.17 -1.00
N ASN A 183 0.58 18.87 -0.81
CA ASN A 183 -0.64 18.40 -0.12
C ASN A 183 -0.35 17.70 1.22
N LYS A 184 0.90 17.62 1.66
CA LYS A 184 1.29 16.99 2.94
C LYS A 184 0.50 17.49 4.15
N LYS A 185 0.19 18.77 4.17
CA LYS A 185 -0.57 19.41 5.26
C LYS A 185 -1.96 18.81 5.45
N TYR A 186 -2.53 18.18 4.43
CA TYR A 186 -3.87 17.59 4.50
C TYR A 186 -3.88 16.13 4.98
N ALA A 187 -2.73 15.51 5.21
CA ALA A 187 -2.66 14.13 5.67
C ALA A 187 -3.35 13.91 7.04
N SER A 188 -3.27 14.88 7.95
CA SER A 188 -3.95 14.82 9.25
C SER A 188 -5.48 14.82 9.11
N TYR A 189 -6.00 15.52 8.12
CA TYR A 189 -7.44 15.58 7.84
C TYR A 189 -7.96 14.27 7.24
N VAL A 190 -7.13 13.56 6.48
CA VAL A 190 -7.46 12.19 6.03
C VAL A 190 -7.64 11.27 7.24
N ILE A 191 -6.73 11.31 8.20
CA ILE A 191 -6.85 10.53 9.45
C ILE A 191 -8.07 10.97 10.25
N LYS A 192 -8.34 12.27 10.34
CA LYS A 192 -9.52 12.81 11.02
C LYS A 192 -10.81 12.26 10.42
N GLY A 193 -10.97 12.41 9.09
CA GLY A 193 -12.16 11.93 8.41
C GLY A 193 -12.33 10.40 8.48
N TYR A 194 -11.24 9.65 8.47
CA TYR A 194 -11.29 8.20 8.69
C TYR A 194 -11.84 7.86 10.08
N LYS A 195 -11.35 8.54 11.12
CA LYS A 195 -11.74 8.32 12.53
C LYS A 195 -13.19 8.68 12.82
N GLU A 196 -13.82 9.51 12.01
CA GLU A 196 -15.26 9.83 12.14
C GLU A 196 -16.15 8.60 11.87
N VAL A 197 -15.68 7.64 11.08
CA VAL A 197 -16.44 6.45 10.69
C VAL A 197 -15.94 5.19 11.39
N LEU A 198 -14.63 4.98 11.42
CA LEU A 198 -13.99 3.81 12.03
C LEU A 198 -12.87 4.24 13.00
N PRO A 199 -12.83 3.70 14.23
CA PRO A 199 -11.82 4.08 15.21
C PRO A 199 -10.42 3.64 14.76
N LEU A 200 -9.42 4.48 15.07
CA LEU A 200 -8.00 4.18 14.98
C LEU A 200 -7.39 4.33 16.37
N ASP A 201 -6.98 3.25 16.97
CA ASP A 201 -6.27 3.25 18.23
C ASP A 201 -4.78 3.61 18.07
N LYS A 202 -4.06 3.72 19.17
CA LYS A 202 -2.64 4.04 19.18
C LYS A 202 -1.82 3.03 18.36
N ASN A 203 -2.17 1.74 18.43
CA ASN A 203 -1.48 0.69 17.70
C ASN A 203 -1.68 0.83 16.20
N SER A 204 -2.91 1.08 15.74
CA SER A 204 -3.19 1.38 14.32
C SER A 204 -2.37 2.57 13.81
N ILE A 205 -2.28 3.65 14.60
CA ILE A 205 -1.48 4.82 14.23
C ILE A 205 0.02 4.48 14.17
N ASN A 206 0.53 3.68 15.09
CA ASN A 206 1.92 3.24 15.07
C ASN A 206 2.22 2.33 13.87
N ILE A 207 1.30 1.44 13.50
CA ILE A 207 1.42 0.62 12.28
C ILE A 207 1.47 1.52 11.03
N VAL A 208 0.57 2.50 10.92
CA VAL A 208 0.57 3.47 9.81
C VAL A 208 1.91 4.21 9.75
N LYS A 209 2.42 4.70 10.89
CA LYS A 209 3.73 5.37 10.96
C LYS A 209 4.86 4.44 10.52
N ALA A 210 4.88 3.20 11.00
CA ALA A 210 5.88 2.20 10.64
C ALA A 210 5.91 1.94 9.13
N LEU A 211 4.74 1.77 8.52
CA LEU A 211 4.63 1.52 7.09
C LEU A 211 5.05 2.73 6.24
N LEU A 212 4.74 3.97 6.70
CA LEU A 212 5.16 5.21 6.05
C LEU A 212 6.66 5.49 6.19
N LEU A 213 7.29 5.03 7.28
CA LEU A 213 8.73 5.15 7.50
C LEU A 213 9.55 4.29 6.54
N GLN A 214 8.97 3.20 6.03
CA GLN A 214 9.69 2.29 5.12
C GLN A 214 10.10 3.03 3.83
N PRO A 215 11.40 3.12 3.49
CA PRO A 215 11.86 3.73 2.26
C PRO A 215 11.62 2.81 1.05
N SER A 216 10.38 2.35 0.87
CA SER A 216 9.99 1.30 -0.08
C SER A 216 10.36 1.63 -1.53
N LYS A 217 10.31 2.90 -1.93
CA LYS A 217 10.69 3.33 -3.28
C LYS A 217 12.19 3.20 -3.50
N TYR A 218 12.99 3.68 -2.54
CA TYR A 218 14.45 3.56 -2.57
C TYR A 218 14.88 2.10 -2.52
N TYR A 219 14.31 1.31 -1.62
CA TYR A 219 14.57 -0.13 -1.54
C TYR A 219 14.35 -0.83 -2.88
N LYS A 220 13.26 -0.55 -3.58
CA LYS A 220 12.98 -1.16 -4.90
C LYS A 220 14.07 -0.84 -5.91
N VAL A 221 14.58 0.40 -5.93
CA VAL A 221 15.66 0.82 -6.84
C VAL A 221 16.97 0.12 -6.48
N VAL A 222 17.35 0.14 -5.20
CA VAL A 222 18.58 -0.50 -4.71
C VAL A 222 18.54 -2.01 -4.95
N ASN A 223 17.44 -2.66 -4.63
CA ASN A 223 17.28 -4.11 -4.83
C ASN A 223 17.38 -4.50 -6.31
N ARG A 224 16.77 -3.71 -7.20
CA ARG A 224 16.87 -3.95 -8.66
C ARG A 224 18.32 -3.83 -9.13
N TYR A 225 19.00 -2.74 -8.74
CA TYR A 225 20.39 -2.52 -9.11
C TYR A 225 21.31 -3.64 -8.60
N SER A 226 21.15 -4.09 -7.35
CA SER A 226 22.01 -5.13 -6.78
C SER A 226 21.80 -6.49 -7.46
N ILE A 227 20.58 -6.84 -7.87
CA ILE A 227 20.32 -8.07 -8.63
C ILE A 227 21.06 -8.04 -9.97
N TYR A 228 20.99 -6.92 -10.70
CA TYR A 228 21.70 -6.79 -11.97
C TYR A 228 23.23 -6.77 -11.80
N SER A 229 23.77 -6.11 -10.76
CA SER A 229 25.21 -6.05 -10.53
C SER A 229 25.80 -7.40 -10.13
N VAL A 230 25.05 -8.24 -9.43
CA VAL A 230 25.46 -9.61 -9.08
C VAL A 230 25.39 -10.52 -10.31
N ALA A 231 24.36 -10.38 -11.15
CA ALA A 231 24.22 -11.16 -12.38
C ALA A 231 25.30 -10.88 -13.43
N ILE A 232 25.84 -9.65 -13.46
CA ILE A 232 26.94 -9.26 -14.37
C ILE A 232 28.32 -9.70 -13.80
N ALA A 233 28.42 -9.92 -12.49
CA ALA A 233 29.67 -10.34 -11.84
C ALA A 233 29.84 -11.87 -11.73
N MET A 234 28.87 -12.64 -12.21
CA MET A 234 29.04 -14.10 -12.37
C MET A 234 29.61 -14.37 -13.77
N PRO A 235 30.77 -15.08 -13.85
CA PRO A 235 31.38 -15.45 -15.11
C PRO A 235 30.54 -16.43 -15.93
#